data_9b534e7858ebc4b921174ef17068d49c
#
_entry.id   9b534e7858ebc4b921174ef17068d49c
#
_cell.length_a   1.000
_cell.length_b   1.000
_cell.length_c   1.000
_cell.angle_alpha   90.00
_cell.angle_beta   90.00
_cell.angle_gamma   90.00
#
_symmetry.space_group_name_H-M   'P 1'
#
loop_
_entity.id
_entity.type
_entity.pdbx_description
1 polymer ?
#
loop_
_entity_poly.entity_id
_entity_poly.type
_entity_poly.pdbx_seq_one_letter_code
_entity_poly.pdbx_strand_id
1 'polypeptide(L)'
;MTRRVRLERDTLWLSTADLAALLVGLAVHVVLTRAFTDGDYGRWVLLLDLFYVTATIVDLGFPTLIGRDGERLGAGAHNLVHRCLRIQIRFALPIILIGGVVGWMWVGESTDWLIASVILALSACVQILTYAHRAALRALGESRQEALVRFVDRGATALGIVLVVYQFGDNPIPLAMATFLGPLGAMLIAIRLGEKLLSKTEHGETLETSIADGRALVNLGLPFLLAAVALVANVRVEKLMLGALSSTVSVEIFQIAWLAFIAGYAPILSIRAVMLSWFGEVRDEREKMWYRAKRATILIATCSIPGYFIGGWMGVEALVYVFPDYADKATAVFSSLLFAWVLALLASVPLTLVQVSERPLRYAALLWSGIVADLIACWMLIPDSEFPAESAAYAAIIGATVVLFASSAEAWRLHSDSESSVDVDP
;
A
#
# COMPACT_ATOMS: atom_id res chain seq x y z
N MET A 1 29.46 -11.23 10.27
CA MET A 1 28.07 -11.22 10.77
C MET A 1 27.30 -12.23 9.96
N THR A 2 26.62 -13.22 10.57
CA THR A 2 25.91 -14.25 9.81
C THR A 2 24.70 -13.63 9.07
N ARG A 3 24.34 -14.17 7.88
CA ARG A 3 23.22 -13.70 7.04
C ARG A 3 21.91 -13.59 7.86
N ARG A 4 21.69 -14.50 8.80
CA ARG A 4 20.50 -14.52 9.67
C ARG A 4 20.42 -13.30 10.61
N VAL A 5 21.51 -12.94 11.29
CA VAL A 5 21.55 -11.78 12.21
C VAL A 5 21.36 -10.47 11.45
N ARG A 6 21.83 -10.38 10.21
CA ARG A 6 21.60 -9.22 9.35
C ARG A 6 20.12 -9.10 8.98
N LEU A 7 19.47 -10.19 8.58
CA LEU A 7 18.06 -10.21 8.21
C LEU A 7 17.16 -9.79 9.39
N GLU A 8 17.40 -10.31 10.59
CA GLU A 8 16.65 -9.96 11.80
C GLU A 8 16.77 -8.47 12.14
N ARG A 9 17.96 -7.92 12.05
CA ARG A 9 18.20 -6.49 12.29
C ARG A 9 17.54 -5.60 11.25
N ASP A 10 17.61 -5.99 9.99
CA ASP A 10 17.04 -5.23 8.88
C ASP A 10 15.50 -5.22 8.95
N THR A 11 14.90 -6.36 9.29
CA THR A 11 13.48 -6.47 9.55
C THR A 11 13.04 -5.58 10.71
N LEU A 12 13.80 -5.55 11.80
CA LEU A 12 13.51 -4.72 12.96
C LEU A 12 13.47 -3.23 12.60
N TRP A 13 14.49 -2.73 11.87
CA TRP A 13 14.53 -1.33 11.44
C TRP A 13 13.34 -0.94 10.56
N LEU A 14 13.00 -1.77 9.58
CA LEU A 14 11.90 -1.49 8.67
C LEU A 14 10.54 -1.57 9.38
N SER A 15 10.33 -2.59 10.22
CA SER A 15 9.06 -2.73 10.97
C SER A 15 8.87 -1.59 11.96
N THR A 16 9.94 -1.13 12.63
CA THR A 16 9.86 0.03 13.53
C THR A 16 9.52 1.30 12.76
N ALA A 17 10.12 1.50 11.58
CA ALA A 17 9.82 2.65 10.73
C ALA A 17 8.37 2.60 10.22
N ASP A 18 7.85 1.43 9.85
CA ASP A 18 6.47 1.28 9.38
C ASP A 18 5.46 1.52 10.52
N LEU A 19 5.73 1.02 11.73
CA LEU A 19 4.90 1.28 12.91
C LEU A 19 4.90 2.77 13.28
N ALA A 20 6.06 3.41 13.31
CA ALA A 20 6.16 4.84 13.58
C ALA A 20 5.43 5.66 12.51
N ALA A 21 5.56 5.30 11.22
CA ALA A 21 4.84 5.94 10.13
C ALA A 21 3.33 5.81 10.26
N LEU A 22 2.82 4.64 10.71
CA LEU A 22 1.42 4.42 10.99
C LEU A 22 0.91 5.33 12.11
N LEU A 23 1.61 5.35 13.26
CA LEU A 23 1.22 6.17 14.41
C LEU A 23 1.25 7.67 14.09
N VAL A 24 2.28 8.13 13.40
CA VAL A 24 2.39 9.52 12.92
C VAL A 24 1.27 9.83 11.94
N GLY A 25 0.96 8.92 11.01
CA GLY A 25 -0.16 9.08 10.07
C GLY A 25 -1.51 9.22 10.79
N LEU A 26 -1.79 8.37 11.79
CA LEU A 26 -3.00 8.47 12.61
C LEU A 26 -3.08 9.82 13.31
N ALA A 27 -2.00 10.28 13.94
CA ALA A 27 -1.96 11.58 14.61
C ALA A 27 -2.24 12.74 13.64
N VAL A 28 -1.66 12.71 12.44
CA VAL A 28 -1.94 13.69 11.38
C VAL A 28 -3.42 13.72 11.01
N HIS A 29 -4.04 12.57 10.81
CA HIS A 29 -5.46 12.49 10.49
C HIS A 29 -6.34 13.04 11.62
N VAL A 30 -6.00 12.80 12.89
CA VAL A 30 -6.70 13.41 14.06
C VAL A 30 -6.60 14.95 14.03
N VAL A 31 -5.43 15.49 13.68
CA VAL A 31 -5.24 16.93 13.56
C VAL A 31 -6.08 17.49 12.42
N LEU A 32 -6.08 16.83 11.27
CA LEU A 32 -6.82 17.26 10.08
C LEU A 32 -8.33 17.20 10.27
N THR A 33 -8.87 16.15 10.90
CA THR A 33 -10.33 16.06 11.19
C THR A 33 -10.82 17.13 12.13
N ARG A 34 -9.95 17.68 12.99
CA ARG A 34 -10.30 18.80 13.87
C ARG A 34 -10.09 20.17 13.25
N ALA A 35 -9.32 20.25 12.19
CA ALA A 35 -9.00 21.49 11.49
C ALA A 35 -9.99 21.80 10.38
N PHE A 36 -10.36 20.79 9.61
CA PHE A 36 -11.25 20.95 8.46
C PHE A 36 -12.72 21.08 8.90
N THR A 37 -13.48 21.84 8.11
CA THR A 37 -14.94 21.88 8.19
C THR A 37 -15.57 20.67 7.52
N ASP A 38 -16.87 20.45 7.74
CA ASP A 38 -17.61 19.30 7.23
C ASP A 38 -17.46 19.11 5.71
N GLY A 39 -16.99 17.94 5.31
CA GLY A 39 -16.77 17.54 3.93
C GLY A 39 -15.42 17.94 3.33
N ASP A 40 -14.70 18.91 3.86
CA ASP A 40 -13.38 19.32 3.35
C ASP A 40 -12.29 18.31 3.69
N TYR A 41 -12.38 17.68 4.86
CA TYR A 41 -11.52 16.55 5.18
C TYR A 41 -11.74 15.37 4.21
N GLY A 42 -13.00 15.10 3.85
CA GLY A 42 -13.33 14.10 2.85
C GLY A 42 -12.74 14.44 1.46
N ARG A 43 -12.80 15.71 1.03
CA ARG A 43 -12.13 16.20 -0.19
C ARG A 43 -10.63 15.97 -0.15
N TRP A 44 -10.00 16.31 0.97
CA TRP A 44 -8.58 16.09 1.18
C TRP A 44 -8.18 14.62 1.04
N VAL A 45 -8.94 13.73 1.69
CA VAL A 45 -8.73 12.28 1.62
C VAL A 45 -8.89 11.76 0.20
N LEU A 46 -9.93 12.21 -0.54
CA LEU A 46 -10.15 11.82 -1.93
C LEU A 46 -8.98 12.21 -2.83
N LEU A 47 -8.45 13.42 -2.71
CA LEU A 47 -7.29 13.86 -3.47
C LEU A 47 -6.06 13.01 -3.16
N LEU A 48 -5.79 12.76 -1.87
CA LEU A 48 -4.67 11.91 -1.48
C LEU A 48 -4.81 10.50 -2.05
N ASP A 49 -5.97 9.87 -1.93
CA ASP A 49 -6.19 8.51 -2.40
C ASP A 49 -6.13 8.42 -3.93
N LEU A 50 -6.72 9.37 -4.65
CA LEU A 50 -6.63 9.48 -6.11
C LEU A 50 -5.16 9.55 -6.56
N PHE A 51 -4.38 10.44 -5.93
CA PHE A 51 -2.99 10.63 -6.33
C PHE A 51 -2.09 9.48 -5.92
N TYR A 52 -2.33 8.81 -4.80
CA TYR A 52 -1.60 7.59 -4.45
C TYR A 52 -1.86 6.45 -5.44
N VAL A 53 -3.10 6.26 -5.89
CA VAL A 53 -3.42 5.24 -6.90
C VAL A 53 -2.80 5.59 -8.25
N THR A 54 -3.00 6.82 -8.72
CA THR A 54 -2.49 7.23 -10.03
C THR A 54 -0.97 7.34 -10.08
N ALA A 55 -0.34 7.85 -9.01
CA ALA A 55 1.12 7.91 -8.92
C ALA A 55 1.76 6.51 -8.85
N THR A 56 1.06 5.48 -8.33
CA THR A 56 1.55 4.11 -8.36
C THR A 56 1.76 3.60 -9.79
N ILE A 57 1.06 4.16 -10.78
CA ILE A 57 1.34 3.86 -12.20
C ILE A 57 2.76 4.31 -12.59
N VAL A 58 3.27 5.41 -12.00
CA VAL A 58 4.65 5.88 -12.21
C VAL A 58 5.69 4.92 -11.64
N ASP A 59 5.31 4.10 -10.64
CA ASP A 59 6.20 3.09 -10.05
C ASP A 59 6.72 2.10 -11.11
N LEU A 60 5.88 1.73 -12.09
CA LEU A 60 6.19 0.77 -13.16
C LEU A 60 6.71 -0.58 -12.64
N GLY A 61 6.55 -0.88 -11.35
CA GLY A 61 7.08 -2.08 -10.70
C GLY A 61 8.61 -2.07 -10.52
N PHE A 62 9.27 -0.97 -10.83
CA PHE A 62 10.73 -0.86 -10.80
C PHE A 62 11.34 -1.00 -9.41
N PRO A 63 10.76 -0.48 -8.30
CA PRO A 63 11.30 -0.73 -6.97
C PRO A 63 11.37 -2.22 -6.61
N THR A 64 10.38 -3.01 -7.04
CA THR A 64 10.41 -4.46 -6.83
C THR A 64 11.48 -5.12 -7.70
N LEU A 65 11.64 -4.68 -8.95
CA LEU A 65 12.68 -5.16 -9.85
C LEU A 65 14.08 -4.84 -9.31
N ILE A 66 14.32 -3.60 -8.86
CA ILE A 66 15.57 -3.17 -8.23
C ILE A 66 15.84 -3.97 -6.96
N GLY A 67 14.82 -4.21 -6.13
CA GLY A 67 14.94 -5.01 -4.91
C GLY A 67 15.33 -6.46 -5.17
N ARG A 68 14.81 -7.06 -6.26
CA ARG A 68 15.12 -8.43 -6.66
C ARG A 68 16.52 -8.59 -7.25
N ASP A 69 16.88 -7.71 -8.18
CA ASP A 69 18.07 -7.87 -9.03
C ASP A 69 19.27 -7.02 -8.57
N GLY A 70 19.03 -5.99 -7.74
CA GLY A 70 20.04 -4.98 -7.39
C GLY A 70 21.27 -5.55 -6.67
N GLU A 71 21.10 -6.53 -5.78
CA GLU A 71 22.22 -7.19 -5.10
C GLU A 71 23.12 -7.95 -6.10
N ARG A 72 22.51 -8.62 -7.07
CA ARG A 72 23.22 -9.43 -8.09
C ARG A 72 23.97 -8.55 -9.08
N LEU A 73 23.43 -7.38 -9.40
CA LEU A 73 23.99 -6.48 -10.42
C LEU A 73 25.20 -5.67 -9.92
N GLY A 74 25.40 -5.55 -8.60
CA GLY A 74 26.54 -4.78 -8.08
C GLY A 74 26.67 -3.39 -8.69
N ALA A 75 27.74 -3.12 -9.45
CA ALA A 75 27.94 -1.85 -10.16
C ALA A 75 26.87 -1.54 -11.22
N GLY A 76 26.25 -2.56 -11.80
CA GLY A 76 25.14 -2.41 -12.73
C GLY A 76 23.86 -1.84 -12.10
N ALA A 77 23.72 -1.93 -10.77
CA ALA A 77 22.57 -1.39 -10.03
C ALA A 77 22.44 0.13 -10.19
N HIS A 78 23.55 0.87 -10.24
CA HIS A 78 23.55 2.31 -10.49
C HIS A 78 22.90 2.67 -11.82
N ASN A 79 23.31 2.00 -12.89
CA ASN A 79 22.75 2.22 -14.24
C ASN A 79 21.25 1.82 -14.28
N LEU A 80 20.86 0.73 -13.60
CA LEU A 80 19.47 0.30 -13.52
C LEU A 80 18.61 1.36 -12.84
N VAL A 81 19.00 1.85 -11.66
CA VAL A 81 18.26 2.88 -10.90
C VAL A 81 18.08 4.14 -11.74
N HIS A 82 19.14 4.66 -12.36
CA HIS A 82 19.05 5.87 -13.18
C HIS A 82 18.18 5.72 -14.42
N ARG A 83 18.18 4.52 -15.04
CA ARG A 83 17.27 4.24 -16.17
C ARG A 83 15.82 4.17 -15.73
N CYS A 84 15.55 3.48 -14.63
CA CYS A 84 14.21 3.42 -14.04
C CYS A 84 13.68 4.83 -13.75
N LEU A 85 14.46 5.66 -13.04
CA LEU A 85 14.08 7.04 -12.73
C LEU A 85 13.82 7.88 -13.98
N ARG A 86 14.66 7.79 -15.00
CA ARG A 86 14.47 8.54 -16.25
C ARG A 86 13.15 8.19 -16.93
N ILE A 87 12.76 6.92 -16.90
CA ILE A 87 11.46 6.48 -17.43
C ILE A 87 10.34 6.98 -16.53
N GLN A 88 10.43 6.81 -15.22
CA GLN A 88 9.42 7.24 -14.25
C GLN A 88 9.13 8.74 -14.34
N ILE A 89 10.14 9.59 -14.46
CA ILE A 89 9.97 11.05 -14.60
C ILE A 89 9.12 11.40 -15.83
N ARG A 90 9.30 10.67 -16.94
CA ARG A 90 8.49 10.91 -18.16
C ARG A 90 7.01 10.59 -17.95
N PHE A 91 6.70 9.59 -17.14
CA PHE A 91 5.32 9.24 -16.77
C PHE A 91 4.76 10.13 -15.66
N ALA A 92 5.61 10.64 -14.76
CA ALA A 92 5.18 11.51 -13.68
C ALA A 92 4.61 12.85 -14.18
N LEU A 93 5.23 13.44 -15.19
CA LEU A 93 4.84 14.77 -15.69
C LEU A 93 3.35 14.85 -16.13
N PRO A 94 2.84 13.97 -17.01
CA PRO A 94 1.43 13.99 -17.38
C PRO A 94 0.50 13.69 -16.20
N ILE A 95 0.91 12.85 -15.25
CA ILE A 95 0.10 12.56 -14.05
C ILE A 95 -0.01 13.80 -13.15
N ILE A 96 1.05 14.57 -12.98
CA ILE A 96 1.01 15.81 -12.20
C ILE A 96 0.06 16.83 -12.85
N LEU A 97 0.21 17.04 -14.14
CA LEU A 97 -0.56 18.07 -14.86
C LEU A 97 -2.03 17.67 -15.05
N ILE A 98 -2.25 16.50 -15.65
CA ILE A 98 -3.62 16.02 -15.95
C ILE A 98 -4.30 15.58 -14.66
N GLY A 99 -3.60 14.81 -13.79
CA GLY A 99 -4.14 14.33 -12.53
C GLY A 99 -4.52 15.47 -11.59
N GLY A 100 -3.71 16.51 -11.50
CA GLY A 100 -4.02 17.69 -10.70
C GLY A 100 -5.31 18.38 -11.14
N VAL A 101 -5.50 18.55 -12.45
CA VAL A 101 -6.74 19.15 -13.01
C VAL A 101 -7.94 18.20 -12.81
N VAL A 102 -7.79 16.91 -13.09
CA VAL A 102 -8.86 15.92 -12.91
C VAL A 102 -9.27 15.83 -11.44
N GLY A 103 -8.30 15.79 -10.51
CA GLY A 103 -8.59 15.79 -9.08
C GLY A 103 -9.36 17.03 -8.64
N TRP A 104 -8.98 18.21 -9.14
CA TRP A 104 -9.72 19.44 -8.88
C TRP A 104 -11.14 19.40 -9.46
N MET A 105 -11.32 18.96 -10.70
CA MET A 105 -12.66 18.84 -11.32
C MET A 105 -13.57 17.90 -10.53
N TRP A 106 -12.99 16.93 -9.83
CA TRP A 106 -13.75 15.96 -9.02
C TRP A 106 -14.16 16.51 -7.65
N VAL A 107 -13.26 17.23 -6.97
CA VAL A 107 -13.50 17.64 -5.57
C VAL A 107 -13.57 19.16 -5.37
N GLY A 108 -13.15 19.94 -6.36
CA GLY A 108 -12.88 21.35 -6.17
C GLY A 108 -14.05 22.25 -6.47
N GLU A 109 -14.22 23.28 -5.62
CA GLU A 109 -15.13 24.40 -5.82
C GLU A 109 -14.37 25.71 -6.02
N SER A 110 -13.09 25.76 -5.63
CA SER A 110 -12.28 26.99 -5.65
C SER A 110 -10.91 26.79 -6.31
N THR A 111 -10.29 27.91 -6.67
CA THR A 111 -8.92 27.96 -7.20
C THR A 111 -7.90 27.41 -6.20
N ASP A 112 -8.16 27.56 -4.89
CA ASP A 112 -7.26 27.06 -3.84
C ASP A 112 -7.19 25.53 -3.85
N TRP A 113 -8.31 24.85 -4.07
CA TRP A 113 -8.34 23.40 -4.24
C TRP A 113 -7.67 22.95 -5.54
N LEU A 114 -7.70 23.74 -6.64
CA LEU A 114 -6.93 23.46 -7.85
C LEU A 114 -5.42 23.47 -7.55
N ILE A 115 -4.94 24.53 -6.91
CA ILE A 115 -3.52 24.66 -6.57
C ILE A 115 -3.10 23.53 -5.63
N ALA A 116 -3.89 23.26 -4.59
CA ALA A 116 -3.64 22.15 -3.66
C ALA A 116 -3.61 20.80 -4.38
N SER A 117 -4.54 20.54 -5.30
CA SER A 117 -4.60 19.31 -6.09
C SER A 117 -3.33 19.09 -6.91
N VAL A 118 -2.83 20.11 -7.61
CA VAL A 118 -1.57 20.03 -8.38
C VAL A 118 -0.37 19.75 -7.45
N ILE A 119 -0.31 20.41 -6.30
CA ILE A 119 0.78 20.21 -5.32
C ILE A 119 0.73 18.77 -4.74
N LEU A 120 -0.46 18.24 -4.43
CA LEU A 120 -0.64 16.88 -3.94
C LEU A 120 -0.28 15.85 -5.01
N ALA A 121 -0.64 16.07 -6.28
CA ALA A 121 -0.23 15.23 -7.39
C ALA A 121 1.31 15.20 -7.54
N LEU A 122 1.96 16.38 -7.43
CA LEU A 122 3.42 16.49 -7.41
C LEU A 122 4.02 15.74 -6.21
N SER A 123 3.45 15.92 -5.01
CA SER A 123 3.87 15.23 -3.79
C SER A 123 3.86 13.72 -3.95
N ALA A 124 2.76 13.14 -4.46
CA ALA A 124 2.62 11.71 -4.69
C ALA A 124 3.65 11.19 -5.71
N CYS A 125 3.88 11.91 -6.81
CA CYS A 125 4.88 11.53 -7.80
C CYS A 125 6.31 11.57 -7.23
N VAL A 126 6.66 12.60 -6.45
CA VAL A 126 7.97 12.71 -5.79
C VAL A 126 8.17 11.56 -4.80
N GLN A 127 7.13 11.18 -4.06
CA GLN A 127 7.18 10.05 -3.16
C GLN A 127 7.46 8.73 -3.90
N ILE A 128 6.79 8.49 -5.02
CA ILE A 128 7.01 7.29 -5.84
C ILE A 128 8.42 7.26 -6.44
N LEU A 129 8.91 8.39 -6.96
CA LEU A 129 10.29 8.48 -7.47
C LEU A 129 11.35 8.15 -6.42
N THR A 130 11.06 8.45 -5.15
CA THR A 130 11.93 8.11 -4.01
C THR A 130 12.10 6.59 -3.83
N TYR A 131 11.11 5.80 -4.25
CA TYR A 131 11.10 4.35 -4.03
C TYR A 131 12.21 3.61 -4.80
N ALA A 132 12.67 4.10 -5.93
CA ALA A 132 13.78 3.50 -6.68
C ALA A 132 15.09 3.51 -5.86
N HIS A 133 15.45 4.66 -5.25
CA HIS A 133 16.62 4.76 -4.37
C HIS A 133 16.43 3.97 -3.08
N ARG A 134 15.24 3.97 -2.48
CA ARG A 134 14.93 3.18 -1.29
C ARG A 134 15.06 1.68 -1.56
N ALA A 135 14.60 1.21 -2.71
CA ALA A 135 14.77 -0.19 -3.13
C ALA A 135 16.25 -0.55 -3.31
N ALA A 136 17.07 0.35 -3.88
CA ALA A 136 18.51 0.17 -3.99
C ALA A 136 19.21 0.10 -2.62
N LEU A 137 18.85 1.00 -1.69
CA LEU A 137 19.38 0.96 -0.31
C LEU A 137 19.08 -0.38 0.36
N ARG A 138 17.86 -0.91 0.19
CA ARG A 138 17.43 -2.21 0.75
C ARG A 138 18.17 -3.37 0.09
N ALA A 139 18.24 -3.39 -1.24
CA ALA A 139 18.93 -4.44 -1.99
C ALA A 139 20.41 -4.55 -1.62
N LEU A 140 21.06 -3.42 -1.36
CA LEU A 140 22.46 -3.35 -0.96
C LEU A 140 22.66 -3.50 0.57
N GLY A 141 21.59 -3.78 1.33
CA GLY A 141 21.64 -4.10 2.76
C GLY A 141 21.76 -2.90 3.70
N GLU A 142 21.37 -1.72 3.25
CA GLU A 142 21.38 -0.48 4.04
C GLU A 142 19.98 -0.12 4.56
N SER A 143 19.29 -1.11 5.15
CA SER A 143 17.92 -0.98 5.64
C SER A 143 17.76 0.12 6.70
N ARG A 144 18.81 0.41 7.48
CA ARG A 144 18.83 1.54 8.42
C ARG A 144 18.70 2.89 7.70
N GLN A 145 19.40 3.07 6.58
CA GLN A 145 19.33 4.30 5.79
C GLN A 145 17.94 4.41 5.10
N GLU A 146 17.38 3.32 4.63
CA GLU A 146 16.00 3.29 4.13
C GLU A 146 15.00 3.70 5.21
N ALA A 147 15.13 3.16 6.43
CA ALA A 147 14.29 3.55 7.56
C ALA A 147 14.39 5.06 7.88
N LEU A 148 15.61 5.63 7.84
CA LEU A 148 15.81 7.06 8.02
C LEU A 148 15.06 7.90 6.98
N VAL A 149 15.09 7.50 5.69
CA VAL A 149 14.34 8.18 4.62
C VAL A 149 12.84 8.17 4.93
N ARG A 150 12.29 7.05 5.42
CA ARG A 150 10.87 6.95 5.82
C ARG A 150 10.54 7.85 7.01
N PHE A 151 11.41 7.90 8.03
CA PHE A 151 11.21 8.78 9.17
C PHE A 151 11.19 10.26 8.76
N VAL A 152 12.09 10.68 7.87
CA VAL A 152 12.10 12.04 7.35
C VAL A 152 10.84 12.35 6.55
N ASP A 153 10.43 11.44 5.66
CA ASP A 153 9.20 11.58 4.87
C ASP A 153 7.99 11.85 5.79
N ARG A 154 7.73 10.94 6.72
CA ARG A 154 6.56 11.01 7.59
C ARG A 154 6.67 12.08 8.66
N GLY A 155 7.84 12.23 9.26
CA GLY A 155 8.09 13.20 10.30
C GLY A 155 8.02 14.66 9.81
N ALA A 156 8.62 14.96 8.65
CA ALA A 156 8.56 16.30 8.07
C ALA A 156 7.15 16.64 7.60
N THR A 157 6.43 15.68 6.97
CA THR A 157 5.02 15.87 6.60
C THR A 157 4.17 16.17 7.83
N ALA A 158 4.28 15.36 8.89
CA ALA A 158 3.47 15.54 10.10
C ALA A 158 3.76 16.86 10.79
N LEU A 159 5.03 17.19 10.99
CA LEU A 159 5.44 18.46 11.60
C LEU A 159 4.94 19.65 10.78
N GLY A 160 5.09 19.58 9.45
CA GLY A 160 4.60 20.61 8.54
C GLY A 160 3.09 20.81 8.63
N ILE A 161 2.31 19.73 8.64
CA ILE A 161 0.84 19.78 8.75
C ILE A 161 0.43 20.40 10.10
N VAL A 162 1.02 19.95 11.22
CA VAL A 162 0.70 20.50 12.55
C VAL A 162 0.98 22.00 12.61
N LEU A 163 2.14 22.44 12.09
CA LEU A 163 2.51 23.86 12.06
C LEU A 163 1.55 24.68 11.17
N VAL A 164 1.18 24.14 10.02
CA VAL A 164 0.26 24.81 9.08
C VAL A 164 -1.14 24.91 9.67
N VAL A 165 -1.67 23.84 10.27
CA VAL A 165 -2.98 23.86 10.93
C VAL A 165 -3.00 24.94 12.05
N TYR A 166 -1.93 25.01 12.83
CA TYR A 166 -1.84 26.02 13.89
C TYR A 166 -1.82 27.46 13.38
N GLN A 167 -1.18 27.74 12.22
CA GLN A 167 -0.99 29.08 11.68
C GLN A 167 -2.07 29.51 10.66
N PHE A 168 -2.55 28.56 9.84
CA PHE A 168 -3.39 28.86 8.67
C PHE A 168 -4.75 28.11 8.70
N GLY A 169 -4.99 27.28 9.73
CA GLY A 169 -6.22 26.51 9.85
C GLY A 169 -6.35 25.44 8.75
N ASP A 170 -7.50 25.44 8.09
CA ASP A 170 -7.94 24.47 7.08
C ASP A 170 -7.57 24.88 5.64
N ASN A 171 -6.76 25.90 5.44
CA ASN A 171 -6.39 26.36 4.10
C ASN A 171 -5.67 25.24 3.32
N PRO A 172 -6.23 24.77 2.17
CA PRO A 172 -5.71 23.61 1.46
C PRO A 172 -4.33 23.83 0.83
N ILE A 173 -3.97 25.06 0.44
CA ILE A 173 -2.68 25.33 -0.20
C ILE A 173 -1.50 25.14 0.74
N PRO A 174 -1.42 25.79 1.92
CA PRO A 174 -0.36 25.55 2.88
C PRO A 174 -0.29 24.09 3.36
N LEU A 175 -1.45 23.42 3.51
CA LEU A 175 -1.51 22.01 3.88
C LEU A 175 -0.91 21.11 2.78
N ALA A 176 -1.20 21.37 1.51
CA ALA A 176 -0.61 20.66 0.39
C ALA A 176 0.91 20.89 0.30
N MET A 177 1.38 22.10 0.55
CA MET A 177 2.80 22.42 0.63
C MET A 177 3.49 21.66 1.78
N ALA A 178 2.89 21.62 2.96
CA ALA A 178 3.39 20.84 4.09
C ALA A 178 3.48 19.34 3.76
N THR A 179 2.46 18.81 3.08
CA THR A 179 2.43 17.41 2.62
C THR A 179 3.52 17.12 1.58
N PHE A 180 3.89 18.09 0.75
CA PHE A 180 4.94 17.97 -0.24
C PHE A 180 6.36 18.01 0.36
N LEU A 181 6.57 18.75 1.46
CA LEU A 181 7.91 18.93 2.05
C LEU A 181 8.51 17.61 2.55
N GLY A 182 7.70 16.70 3.08
CA GLY A 182 8.18 15.39 3.54
C GLY A 182 8.75 14.54 2.40
N PRO A 183 7.96 14.21 1.35
CA PRO A 183 8.47 13.51 0.17
C PRO A 183 9.67 14.19 -0.50
N LEU A 184 9.69 15.51 -0.58
CA LEU A 184 10.82 16.26 -1.14
C LEU A 184 12.09 16.06 -0.30
N GLY A 185 12.02 16.23 1.02
CA GLY A 185 13.13 15.98 1.94
C GLY A 185 13.62 14.54 1.89
N ALA A 186 12.69 13.58 1.88
CA ALA A 186 12.97 12.16 1.74
C ALA A 186 13.69 11.84 0.41
N MET A 187 13.23 12.42 -0.70
CA MET A 187 13.84 12.25 -2.02
C MET A 187 15.29 12.77 -2.03
N LEU A 188 15.54 13.96 -1.51
CA LEU A 188 16.89 14.55 -1.46
C LEU A 188 17.86 13.69 -0.64
N ILE A 189 17.39 13.15 0.50
CA ILE A 189 18.19 12.26 1.35
C ILE A 189 18.39 10.91 0.65
N ALA A 190 17.35 10.33 0.06
CA ALA A 190 17.42 9.05 -0.64
C ALA A 190 18.40 9.11 -1.83
N ILE A 191 18.39 10.18 -2.62
CA ILE A 191 19.34 10.41 -3.69
C ILE A 191 20.77 10.48 -3.11
N ARG A 192 21.02 11.31 -2.09
CA ARG A 192 22.35 11.44 -1.49
C ARG A 192 22.90 10.12 -0.97
N LEU A 193 22.09 9.39 -0.22
CA LEU A 193 22.50 8.11 0.37
C LEU A 193 22.65 7.03 -0.71
N GLY A 194 21.70 6.97 -1.66
CA GLY A 194 21.72 6.02 -2.78
C GLY A 194 22.94 6.23 -3.67
N GLU A 195 23.22 7.45 -4.13
CA GLU A 195 24.38 7.76 -4.96
C GLU A 195 25.70 7.44 -4.26
N LYS A 196 25.83 7.82 -2.97
CA LYS A 196 27.01 7.49 -2.16
C LYS A 196 27.24 5.99 -2.03
N LEU A 197 26.18 5.19 -1.98
CA LEU A 197 26.27 3.73 -1.88
C LEU A 197 26.58 3.11 -3.23
N LEU A 198 25.84 3.51 -4.27
CA LEU A 198 25.98 3.00 -5.63
C LEU A 198 27.35 3.32 -6.25
N SER A 199 27.95 4.49 -5.91
CA SER A 199 29.29 4.86 -6.35
C SER A 199 30.42 4.02 -5.73
N LYS A 200 30.15 3.32 -4.62
CA LYS A 200 31.12 2.44 -3.96
C LYS A 200 31.11 1.00 -4.47
N THR A 201 30.08 0.62 -5.20
CA THR A 201 29.94 -0.72 -5.78
C THR A 201 30.70 -0.79 -7.11
N GLU A 202 32.04 -0.96 -7.04
CA GLU A 202 32.93 -0.92 -8.23
C GLU A 202 32.97 -2.23 -9.04
N HIS A 203 32.49 -3.34 -8.48
CA HIS A 203 32.58 -4.66 -9.10
C HIS A 203 31.20 -5.35 -9.19
N GLY A 204 30.74 -5.62 -10.38
CA GLY A 204 29.52 -6.37 -10.65
C GLY A 204 29.39 -6.72 -12.13
N GLU A 205 28.51 -7.67 -12.43
CA GLU A 205 28.21 -8.07 -13.80
C GLU A 205 27.71 -6.87 -14.61
N THR A 206 28.21 -6.72 -15.81
CA THR A 206 27.67 -5.76 -16.79
C THR A 206 26.23 -6.13 -17.08
N LEU A 207 25.34 -5.13 -17.03
CA LEU A 207 23.94 -5.31 -17.42
C LEU A 207 23.85 -6.07 -18.75
N GLU A 208 23.16 -7.21 -18.75
CA GLU A 208 22.81 -7.89 -19.99
C GLU A 208 22.16 -6.89 -20.95
N THR A 209 22.49 -7.00 -22.23
CA THR A 209 21.97 -6.13 -23.31
C THR A 209 20.45 -6.09 -23.36
N SER A 210 19.75 -7.10 -22.82
CA SER A 210 18.29 -7.15 -22.71
C SER A 210 17.68 -6.11 -21.76
N ILE A 211 18.42 -5.70 -20.71
CA ILE A 211 18.00 -4.63 -19.77
C ILE A 211 18.39 -3.24 -20.33
N ALA A 212 19.10 -3.21 -21.44
CA ALA A 212 19.51 -1.96 -22.08
C ALA A 212 18.35 -1.23 -22.77
N ASP A 213 17.30 -1.95 -23.22
CA ASP A 213 16.10 -1.37 -23.85
C ASP A 213 15.06 -0.95 -22.77
N GLY A 214 14.62 0.32 -22.83
CA GLY A 214 13.61 0.84 -21.91
C GLY A 214 12.26 0.13 -22.02
N ARG A 215 11.90 -0.37 -23.22
CA ARG A 215 10.67 -1.14 -23.43
C ARG A 215 10.75 -2.51 -22.77
N ALA A 216 11.88 -3.17 -22.87
CA ALA A 216 12.12 -4.45 -22.19
C ALA A 216 12.04 -4.28 -20.67
N LEU A 217 12.59 -3.19 -20.14
CA LEU A 217 12.56 -2.88 -18.71
C LEU A 217 11.12 -2.67 -18.21
N VAL A 218 10.28 -1.92 -18.95
CA VAL A 218 8.85 -1.74 -18.61
C VAL A 218 8.12 -3.09 -18.65
N ASN A 219 8.36 -3.93 -19.66
CA ASN A 219 7.73 -5.24 -19.73
C ASN A 219 8.10 -6.16 -18.56
N LEU A 220 9.35 -6.10 -18.09
CA LEU A 220 9.81 -6.84 -16.90
C LEU A 220 9.15 -6.31 -15.60
N GLY A 221 8.89 -5.01 -15.53
CA GLY A 221 8.22 -4.37 -14.38
C GLY A 221 6.70 -4.59 -14.35
N LEU A 222 6.07 -4.81 -15.52
CA LEU A 222 4.60 -4.84 -15.66
C LEU A 222 3.87 -5.80 -14.69
N PRO A 223 4.30 -7.05 -14.46
CA PRO A 223 3.65 -7.92 -13.48
C PRO A 223 3.68 -7.37 -12.06
N PHE A 224 4.77 -6.71 -11.69
CA PHE A 224 4.92 -6.08 -10.36
C PHE A 224 4.10 -4.81 -10.27
N LEU A 225 4.02 -4.02 -11.34
CA LEU A 225 3.12 -2.86 -11.43
C LEU A 225 1.67 -3.28 -11.22
N LEU A 226 1.19 -4.31 -11.91
CA LEU A 226 -0.19 -4.78 -11.77
C LEU A 226 -0.50 -5.20 -10.33
N ALA A 227 0.44 -5.88 -9.67
CA ALA A 227 0.29 -6.24 -8.26
C ALA A 227 0.34 -5.01 -7.34
N ALA A 228 1.25 -4.05 -7.59
CA ALA A 228 1.38 -2.84 -6.78
C ALA A 228 0.13 -1.95 -6.88
N VAL A 229 -0.38 -1.73 -8.10
CA VAL A 229 -1.62 -0.96 -8.32
C VAL A 229 -2.79 -1.66 -7.63
N ALA A 230 -2.91 -3.00 -7.74
CA ALA A 230 -3.96 -3.74 -7.06
C ALA A 230 -3.89 -3.57 -5.53
N LEU A 231 -2.71 -3.70 -4.93
CA LEU A 231 -2.54 -3.52 -3.48
C LEU A 231 -2.87 -2.10 -3.01
N VAL A 232 -2.50 -1.08 -3.79
CA VAL A 232 -2.79 0.31 -3.47
C VAL A 232 -4.27 0.64 -3.70
N ALA A 233 -4.87 0.15 -4.76
CA ALA A 233 -6.28 0.35 -5.06
C ALA A 233 -7.19 -0.36 -4.04
N ASN A 234 -6.85 -1.58 -3.64
CA ASN A 234 -7.64 -2.39 -2.70
C ASN A 234 -7.94 -1.71 -1.36
N VAL A 235 -7.12 -0.76 -0.94
CA VAL A 235 -7.32 -0.02 0.32
C VAL A 235 -7.93 1.38 0.11
N ARG A 236 -8.33 1.72 -1.12
CA ARG A 236 -8.79 3.06 -1.49
C ARG A 236 -10.04 3.09 -2.36
N VAL A 237 -10.37 1.96 -2.96
CA VAL A 237 -11.45 1.88 -3.96
C VAL A 237 -12.79 2.34 -3.38
N GLU A 238 -13.12 1.95 -2.16
CA GLU A 238 -14.38 2.30 -1.51
C GLU A 238 -14.51 3.82 -1.31
N LYS A 239 -13.42 4.48 -0.90
CA LYS A 239 -13.40 5.93 -0.70
C LYS A 239 -13.51 6.68 -2.02
N LEU A 240 -12.82 6.21 -3.06
CA LEU A 240 -12.94 6.78 -4.39
C LEU A 240 -14.35 6.59 -4.96
N MET A 241 -14.97 5.42 -4.76
CA MET A 241 -16.34 5.17 -5.17
C MET A 241 -17.36 5.99 -4.36
N LEU A 242 -17.14 6.16 -3.05
CA LEU A 242 -17.97 7.07 -2.23
C LEU A 242 -17.90 8.51 -2.74
N GLY A 243 -16.72 9.01 -3.08
CA GLY A 243 -16.55 10.34 -3.65
C GLY A 243 -17.21 10.50 -5.02
N ALA A 244 -17.28 9.42 -5.81
CA ALA A 244 -17.90 9.44 -7.15
C ALA A 244 -19.42 9.25 -7.11
N LEU A 245 -19.95 8.47 -6.18
CA LEU A 245 -21.35 8.02 -6.16
C LEU A 245 -22.19 8.63 -5.03
N SER A 246 -21.57 9.31 -4.06
CA SER A 246 -22.25 9.87 -2.90
C SER A 246 -21.72 11.26 -2.56
N SER A 247 -21.10 11.45 -1.40
CA SER A 247 -20.65 12.75 -0.91
C SER A 247 -19.30 12.71 -0.22
N THR A 248 -18.64 13.85 -0.13
CA THR A 248 -17.38 14.00 0.61
C THR A 248 -17.55 13.73 2.12
N VAL A 249 -18.72 14.00 2.68
CA VAL A 249 -19.07 13.66 4.08
C VAL A 249 -19.09 12.14 4.29
N SER A 250 -19.63 11.38 3.33
CA SER A 250 -19.61 9.91 3.39
C SER A 250 -18.17 9.35 3.34
N VAL A 251 -17.29 9.98 2.54
CA VAL A 251 -15.86 9.65 2.50
C VAL A 251 -15.19 9.92 3.84
N GLU A 252 -15.53 11.02 4.48
CA GLU A 252 -15.02 11.41 5.79
C GLU A 252 -15.38 10.39 6.87
N ILE A 253 -16.66 10.02 6.96
CA ILE A 253 -17.14 8.99 7.90
C ILE A 253 -16.41 7.65 7.66
N PHE A 254 -16.31 7.23 6.40
CA PHE A 254 -15.62 6.00 6.04
C PHE A 254 -14.13 6.07 6.40
N GLN A 255 -13.47 7.19 6.12
CA GLN A 255 -12.05 7.37 6.44
C GLN A 255 -11.78 7.30 7.94
N ILE A 256 -12.64 7.88 8.77
CA ILE A 256 -12.50 7.81 10.23
C ILE A 256 -12.62 6.36 10.72
N ALA A 257 -13.61 5.60 10.22
CA ALA A 257 -13.73 4.17 10.50
C ALA A 257 -12.50 3.40 10.00
N TRP A 258 -11.99 3.76 8.81
CA TRP A 258 -10.80 3.19 8.22
C TRP A 258 -9.53 3.41 9.04
N LEU A 259 -9.39 4.54 9.73
CA LEU A 259 -8.24 4.80 10.62
C LEU A 259 -8.17 3.80 11.77
N ALA A 260 -9.30 3.46 12.38
CA ALA A 260 -9.36 2.40 13.39
C ALA A 260 -9.07 1.01 12.78
N PHE A 261 -9.61 0.74 11.60
CA PHE A 261 -9.39 -0.50 10.87
C PHE A 261 -7.92 -0.71 10.46
N ILE A 262 -7.25 0.31 9.92
CA ILE A 262 -5.86 0.19 9.42
C ILE A 262 -4.87 -0.09 10.55
N ALA A 263 -5.15 0.38 11.77
CA ALA A 263 -4.36 0.03 12.94
C ALA A 263 -4.37 -1.48 13.20
N GLY A 264 -5.52 -2.13 13.02
CA GLY A 264 -5.68 -3.59 13.09
C GLY A 264 -5.16 -4.33 11.85
N TYR A 265 -5.00 -3.65 10.70
CA TYR A 265 -4.54 -4.28 9.45
C TYR A 265 -3.01 -4.46 9.40
N ALA A 266 -2.26 -3.63 10.11
CA ALA A 266 -0.79 -3.74 10.15
C ALA A 266 -0.27 -5.13 10.56
N PRO A 267 -0.84 -5.85 11.54
CA PRO A 267 -0.46 -7.23 11.85
C PRO A 267 -0.61 -8.21 10.68
N ILE A 268 -1.61 -8.03 9.80
CA ILE A 268 -1.81 -8.90 8.62
C ILE A 268 -0.59 -8.83 7.70
N LEU A 269 -0.09 -7.63 7.44
CA LEU A 269 1.09 -7.43 6.60
C LEU A 269 2.33 -8.12 7.21
N SER A 270 2.50 -8.03 8.52
CA SER A 270 3.59 -8.70 9.23
C SER A 270 3.46 -10.23 9.19
N ILE A 271 2.27 -10.77 9.42
CA ILE A 271 1.98 -12.21 9.31
C ILE A 271 2.28 -12.71 7.89
N ARG A 272 1.86 -11.99 6.87
CA ARG A 272 2.15 -12.35 5.46
C ARG A 272 3.64 -12.35 5.17
N ALA A 273 4.39 -11.36 5.65
CA ALA A 273 5.84 -11.32 5.47
C ALA A 273 6.55 -12.53 6.10
N VAL A 274 6.13 -12.91 7.32
CA VAL A 274 6.65 -14.11 8.00
C VAL A 274 6.26 -15.39 7.24
N MET A 275 5.01 -15.51 6.81
CA MET A 275 4.55 -16.67 6.05
C MET A 275 5.28 -16.80 4.71
N LEU A 276 5.56 -15.67 4.02
CA LEU A 276 6.29 -15.67 2.75
C LEU A 276 7.69 -16.30 2.92
N SER A 277 8.41 -15.92 3.97
CA SER A 277 9.71 -16.53 4.29
C SER A 277 9.55 -17.99 4.68
N TRP A 278 8.58 -18.32 5.56
CA TRP A 278 8.36 -19.66 6.08
C TRP A 278 7.95 -20.66 5.01
N PHE A 279 7.10 -20.28 4.06
CA PHE A 279 6.74 -21.12 2.92
C PHE A 279 7.87 -21.20 1.89
N GLY A 280 8.61 -20.10 1.70
CA GLY A 280 9.76 -20.05 0.80
C GLY A 280 10.87 -21.05 1.15
N GLU A 281 11.10 -21.31 2.45
CA GLU A 281 12.09 -22.31 2.93
C GLU A 281 11.79 -23.74 2.48
N VAL A 282 10.52 -24.10 2.26
CA VAL A 282 10.06 -25.44 1.88
C VAL A 282 9.38 -25.46 0.52
N ARG A 283 9.70 -24.49 -0.32
CA ARG A 283 9.07 -24.30 -1.62
C ARG A 283 9.12 -25.54 -2.49
N ASP A 284 10.27 -26.25 -2.48
CA ASP A 284 10.51 -27.45 -3.26
C ASP A 284 9.96 -28.72 -2.59
N GLU A 285 9.51 -28.62 -1.31
CA GLU A 285 8.97 -29.71 -0.52
C GLU A 285 7.46 -29.53 -0.32
N ARG A 286 6.67 -29.87 -1.32
CA ARG A 286 5.23 -29.56 -1.41
C ARG A 286 4.39 -30.07 -0.22
N GLU A 287 4.63 -31.29 0.24
CA GLU A 287 3.92 -31.83 1.41
C GLU A 287 4.17 -31.00 2.66
N LYS A 288 5.44 -30.63 2.90
CA LYS A 288 5.79 -29.77 4.03
C LYS A 288 5.19 -28.36 3.88
N MET A 289 5.17 -27.82 2.66
CA MET A 289 4.57 -26.52 2.39
C MET A 289 3.06 -26.56 2.68
N TRP A 290 2.36 -27.61 2.21
CA TRP A 290 0.94 -27.79 2.47
C TRP A 290 0.62 -28.03 3.95
N TYR A 291 1.43 -28.83 4.65
CA TYR A 291 1.32 -29.00 6.09
C TYR A 291 1.48 -27.67 6.85
N ARG A 292 2.49 -26.85 6.46
CA ARG A 292 2.69 -25.50 7.03
C ARG A 292 1.48 -24.60 6.75
N ALA A 293 0.93 -24.63 5.54
CA ALA A 293 -0.24 -23.86 5.15
C ALA A 293 -1.48 -24.23 5.97
N LYS A 294 -1.78 -25.54 6.12
CA LYS A 294 -2.87 -26.03 6.96
C LYS A 294 -2.73 -25.57 8.41
N ARG A 295 -1.54 -25.66 8.97
CA ARG A 295 -1.25 -25.21 10.33
C ARG A 295 -1.42 -23.69 10.48
N ALA A 296 -0.94 -22.90 9.50
CA ALA A 296 -1.12 -21.45 9.47
C ALA A 296 -2.61 -21.08 9.39
N THR A 297 -3.39 -21.76 8.53
CA THR A 297 -4.84 -21.53 8.40
C THR A 297 -5.57 -21.78 9.72
N ILE A 298 -5.28 -22.91 10.39
CA ILE A 298 -5.89 -23.24 11.69
C ILE A 298 -5.54 -22.17 12.74
N LEU A 299 -4.27 -21.80 12.82
CA LEU A 299 -3.80 -20.79 13.78
C LEU A 299 -4.48 -19.44 13.54
N ILE A 300 -4.50 -18.99 12.28
CA ILE A 300 -5.12 -17.72 11.87
C ILE A 300 -6.62 -17.76 12.13
N ALA A 301 -7.32 -18.82 11.76
CA ALA A 301 -8.75 -18.95 12.01
C ALA A 301 -9.08 -18.92 13.50
N THR A 302 -8.27 -19.59 14.33
CA THR A 302 -8.44 -19.58 15.78
C THR A 302 -8.16 -18.22 16.40
N CYS A 303 -7.13 -17.50 15.94
CA CYS A 303 -6.77 -16.18 16.45
C CYS A 303 -7.70 -15.05 15.91
N SER A 304 -8.32 -15.25 14.76
CA SER A 304 -9.20 -14.23 14.17
C SER A 304 -10.48 -14.02 14.99
N ILE A 305 -10.98 -15.06 15.67
CA ILE A 305 -12.19 -14.95 16.50
C ILE A 305 -11.98 -13.99 17.68
N PRO A 306 -11.02 -14.22 18.60
CA PRO A 306 -10.76 -13.27 19.68
C PRO A 306 -10.27 -11.92 19.12
N GLY A 307 -9.53 -11.90 18.02
CA GLY A 307 -9.12 -10.67 17.35
C GLY A 307 -10.30 -9.82 16.89
N TYR A 308 -11.36 -10.45 16.37
CA TYR A 308 -12.59 -9.76 15.99
C TYR A 308 -13.28 -9.09 17.21
N PHE A 309 -13.46 -9.81 18.31
CA PHE A 309 -14.13 -9.27 19.49
C PHE A 309 -13.30 -8.21 20.22
N ILE A 310 -12.02 -8.48 20.43
CA ILE A 310 -11.11 -7.54 21.09
C ILE A 310 -10.92 -6.30 20.22
N GLY A 311 -10.68 -6.49 18.91
CA GLY A 311 -10.52 -5.39 17.97
C GLY A 311 -11.80 -4.56 17.82
N GLY A 312 -12.97 -5.22 17.83
CA GLY A 312 -14.27 -4.55 17.83
C GLY A 312 -14.46 -3.66 19.06
N TRP A 313 -14.23 -4.22 20.24
CA TRP A 313 -14.34 -3.44 21.48
C TRP A 313 -13.33 -2.28 21.52
N MET A 314 -12.05 -2.55 21.32
CA MET A 314 -11.00 -1.52 21.37
C MET A 314 -11.17 -0.45 20.30
N GLY A 315 -11.56 -0.85 19.08
CA GLY A 315 -11.74 0.07 17.97
C GLY A 315 -12.94 1.01 18.18
N VAL A 316 -14.05 0.50 18.70
CA VAL A 316 -15.22 1.34 19.05
C VAL A 316 -14.86 2.33 20.15
N GLU A 317 -14.22 1.89 21.23
CA GLU A 317 -13.75 2.78 22.30
C GLU A 317 -12.77 3.85 21.77
N ALA A 318 -11.86 3.45 20.89
CA ALA A 318 -10.94 4.39 20.25
C ALA A 318 -11.67 5.43 19.38
N LEU A 319 -12.68 5.02 18.62
CA LEU A 319 -13.49 5.94 17.81
C LEU A 319 -14.25 6.93 18.68
N VAL A 320 -14.91 6.46 19.74
CA VAL A 320 -15.65 7.32 20.68
C VAL A 320 -14.73 8.33 21.38
N TYR A 321 -13.54 7.90 21.78
CA TYR A 321 -12.60 8.76 22.47
C TYR A 321 -11.90 9.77 21.57
N VAL A 322 -11.48 9.34 20.37
CA VAL A 322 -10.65 10.15 19.47
C VAL A 322 -11.50 11.02 18.53
N PHE A 323 -12.66 10.50 18.09
CA PHE A 323 -13.56 11.13 17.11
C PHE A 323 -15.02 11.14 17.62
N PRO A 324 -15.32 11.81 18.76
CA PRO A 324 -16.64 11.76 19.38
C PRO A 324 -17.77 12.22 18.46
N ASP A 325 -17.51 13.24 17.61
CA ASP A 325 -18.52 13.83 16.71
C ASP A 325 -18.92 12.88 15.56
N TYR A 326 -18.11 11.86 15.27
CA TYR A 326 -18.31 10.88 14.20
C TYR A 326 -18.63 9.48 14.73
N ALA A 327 -18.52 9.26 16.04
CA ALA A 327 -18.51 7.94 16.65
C ALA A 327 -19.71 7.09 16.25
N ASP A 328 -20.92 7.64 16.28
CA ASP A 328 -22.17 6.90 16.00
C ASP A 328 -22.17 6.33 14.57
N LYS A 329 -21.78 7.16 13.58
CA LYS A 329 -21.77 6.77 12.16
C LYS A 329 -20.56 5.91 11.81
N ALA A 330 -19.39 6.25 12.33
CA ALA A 330 -18.15 5.53 12.05
C ALA A 330 -18.10 4.14 12.68
N THR A 331 -18.78 3.93 13.82
CA THR A 331 -18.82 2.61 14.49
C THR A 331 -19.52 1.54 13.67
N ALA A 332 -20.63 1.87 12.98
CA ALA A 332 -21.33 0.93 12.09
C ALA A 332 -20.43 0.50 10.91
N VAL A 333 -19.78 1.49 10.27
CA VAL A 333 -18.82 1.27 9.18
C VAL A 333 -17.63 0.42 9.66
N PHE A 334 -17.05 0.77 10.82
CA PHE A 334 -15.92 0.04 11.39
C PHE A 334 -16.27 -1.42 11.70
N SER A 335 -17.46 -1.68 12.25
CA SER A 335 -17.92 -3.04 12.57
C SER A 335 -18.01 -3.91 11.30
N SER A 336 -18.49 -3.34 10.21
CA SER A 336 -18.53 -4.01 8.90
C SER A 336 -17.13 -4.25 8.34
N LEU A 337 -16.25 -3.25 8.40
CA LEU A 337 -14.86 -3.39 7.98
C LEU A 337 -14.09 -4.44 8.79
N LEU A 338 -14.41 -4.59 10.08
CA LEU A 338 -13.78 -5.61 10.93
C LEU A 338 -14.11 -7.03 10.46
N PHE A 339 -15.29 -7.25 9.88
CA PHE A 339 -15.61 -8.53 9.24
C PHE A 339 -14.77 -8.74 7.97
N ALA A 340 -14.59 -7.70 7.14
CA ALA A 340 -13.68 -7.75 5.99
C ALA A 340 -12.23 -8.05 6.43
N TRP A 341 -11.81 -7.55 7.60
CA TRP A 341 -10.50 -7.87 8.20
C TRP A 341 -10.33 -9.37 8.47
N VAL A 342 -11.33 -10.06 9.02
CA VAL A 342 -11.28 -11.51 9.24
C VAL A 342 -11.10 -12.24 7.92
N LEU A 343 -11.85 -11.87 6.88
CA LEU A 343 -11.75 -12.48 5.55
C LEU A 343 -10.37 -12.25 4.92
N ALA A 344 -9.84 -11.02 5.02
CA ALA A 344 -8.50 -10.69 4.52
C ALA A 344 -7.39 -11.46 5.26
N LEU A 345 -7.57 -11.66 6.57
CA LEU A 345 -6.65 -12.45 7.39
C LEU A 345 -6.67 -13.92 6.96
N LEU A 346 -7.82 -14.51 6.74
CA LEU A 346 -7.96 -15.87 6.22
C LEU A 346 -7.42 -16.00 4.80
N ALA A 347 -7.65 -15.03 3.92
CA ALA A 347 -7.12 -14.99 2.57
C ALA A 347 -5.59 -14.86 2.52
N SER A 348 -4.96 -14.40 3.59
CA SER A 348 -3.51 -14.20 3.63
C SER A 348 -2.71 -15.49 3.40
N VAL A 349 -3.21 -16.64 3.84
CA VAL A 349 -2.52 -17.94 3.65
C VAL A 349 -2.52 -18.38 2.19
N PRO A 350 -3.68 -18.55 1.52
CA PRO A 350 -3.71 -18.99 0.14
C PRO A 350 -3.05 -17.97 -0.81
N LEU A 351 -3.21 -16.66 -0.57
CA LEU A 351 -2.50 -15.63 -1.33
C LEU A 351 -0.98 -15.75 -1.21
N THR A 352 -0.45 -16.04 -0.03
CA THR A 352 0.98 -16.21 0.18
C THR A 352 1.50 -17.47 -0.52
N LEU A 353 0.72 -18.58 -0.54
CA LEU A 353 1.07 -19.78 -1.30
C LEU A 353 1.20 -19.49 -2.81
N VAL A 354 0.25 -18.74 -3.38
CA VAL A 354 0.32 -18.33 -4.78
C VAL A 354 1.52 -17.40 -5.03
N GLN A 355 1.83 -16.52 -4.10
CA GLN A 355 2.98 -15.62 -4.21
C GLN A 355 4.32 -16.36 -4.21
N VAL A 356 4.48 -17.41 -3.37
CA VAL A 356 5.67 -18.26 -3.31
C VAL A 356 5.84 -19.11 -4.57
N SER A 357 4.74 -19.44 -5.28
CA SER A 357 4.78 -20.24 -6.51
C SER A 357 5.40 -19.53 -7.72
N GLU A 358 5.93 -18.29 -7.57
CA GLU A 358 6.55 -17.47 -8.62
C GLU A 358 5.65 -17.21 -9.85
N ARG A 359 4.35 -17.11 -9.63
CA ARG A 359 3.37 -16.77 -10.68
C ARG A 359 2.82 -15.35 -10.43
N PRO A 360 3.62 -14.29 -10.64
CA PRO A 360 3.24 -12.93 -10.24
C PRO A 360 1.98 -12.41 -10.94
N LEU A 361 1.74 -12.82 -12.19
CA LEU A 361 0.51 -12.45 -12.91
C LEU A 361 -0.74 -13.10 -12.30
N ARG A 362 -0.65 -14.35 -11.83
CA ARG A 362 -1.79 -15.00 -11.14
C ARG A 362 -2.06 -14.33 -9.81
N TYR A 363 -1.02 -14.03 -9.05
CA TYR A 363 -1.16 -13.26 -7.81
C TYR A 363 -1.84 -11.90 -8.05
N ALA A 364 -1.40 -11.15 -9.06
CA ALA A 364 -2.04 -9.90 -9.45
C ALA A 364 -3.50 -10.11 -9.86
N ALA A 365 -3.81 -11.13 -10.67
CA ALA A 365 -5.17 -11.43 -11.10
C ALA A 365 -6.12 -11.74 -9.94
N LEU A 366 -5.64 -12.44 -8.89
CA LEU A 366 -6.42 -12.70 -7.68
C LEU A 366 -6.75 -11.40 -6.93
N LEU A 367 -5.80 -10.49 -6.79
CA LEU A 367 -6.05 -9.19 -6.17
C LEU A 367 -7.04 -8.36 -7.01
N TRP A 368 -6.87 -8.33 -8.32
CA TRP A 368 -7.78 -7.63 -9.23
C TRP A 368 -9.19 -8.19 -9.22
N SER A 369 -9.36 -9.51 -9.04
CA SER A 369 -10.71 -10.10 -8.93
C SER A 369 -11.49 -9.55 -7.74
N GLY A 370 -10.83 -9.34 -6.61
CA GLY A 370 -11.43 -8.70 -5.44
C GLY A 370 -11.81 -7.25 -5.69
N ILE A 371 -10.89 -6.47 -6.31
CA ILE A 371 -11.15 -5.06 -6.64
C ILE A 371 -12.33 -4.91 -7.60
N VAL A 372 -12.40 -5.75 -8.63
CA VAL A 372 -13.51 -5.72 -9.59
C VAL A 372 -14.84 -6.05 -8.90
N ALA A 373 -14.85 -7.06 -8.03
CA ALA A 373 -16.04 -7.41 -7.25
C ALA A 373 -16.46 -6.27 -6.31
N ASP A 374 -15.51 -5.63 -5.65
CA ASP A 374 -15.72 -4.48 -4.77
C ASP A 374 -16.26 -3.27 -5.57
N LEU A 375 -15.66 -2.93 -6.71
CA LEU A 375 -16.14 -1.87 -7.60
C LEU A 375 -17.59 -2.11 -8.05
N ILE A 376 -17.93 -3.33 -8.45
CA ILE A 376 -19.30 -3.70 -8.85
C ILE A 376 -20.24 -3.56 -7.64
N ALA A 377 -19.83 -4.04 -6.48
CA ALA A 377 -20.63 -3.94 -5.25
C ALA A 377 -20.83 -2.48 -4.83
N CYS A 378 -19.80 -1.64 -4.86
CA CYS A 378 -19.91 -0.21 -4.63
C CYS A 378 -20.90 0.46 -5.59
N TRP A 379 -20.80 0.15 -6.88
CA TRP A 379 -21.71 0.68 -7.90
C TRP A 379 -23.18 0.30 -7.65
N MET A 380 -23.41 -0.89 -7.12
CA MET A 380 -24.77 -1.38 -6.85
C MET A 380 -25.33 -0.91 -5.50
N LEU A 381 -24.50 -0.77 -4.48
CA LEU A 381 -24.95 -0.57 -3.10
C LEU A 381 -24.94 0.89 -2.65
N ILE A 382 -24.06 1.74 -3.22
CA ILE A 382 -23.88 3.12 -2.73
C ILE A 382 -25.02 4.06 -3.19
N PRO A 383 -25.45 4.09 -4.48
CA PRO A 383 -26.32 5.16 -5.01
C PRO A 383 -27.67 5.30 -4.29
N ASP A 384 -28.29 4.17 -3.94
CA ASP A 384 -29.66 4.14 -3.37
C ASP A 384 -29.65 3.96 -1.84
N SER A 385 -28.48 4.09 -1.20
CA SER A 385 -28.32 3.83 0.24
C SER A 385 -28.57 5.09 1.08
N GLU A 386 -29.32 4.92 2.17
CA GLU A 386 -29.41 5.93 3.24
C GLU A 386 -28.09 6.09 4.01
N PHE A 387 -27.24 5.03 4.02
CA PHE A 387 -25.95 4.99 4.71
C PHE A 387 -24.82 4.59 3.74
N PRO A 388 -24.43 5.48 2.81
CA PRO A 388 -23.45 5.16 1.75
C PRO A 388 -22.10 4.63 2.26
N ALA A 389 -21.60 5.17 3.37
CA ALA A 389 -20.33 4.76 3.97
C ALA A 389 -20.40 3.29 4.47
N GLU A 390 -21.52 2.87 5.04
CA GLU A 390 -21.72 1.48 5.47
C GLU A 390 -21.88 0.55 4.27
N SER A 391 -22.59 0.99 3.23
CA SER A 391 -22.70 0.24 1.96
C SER A 391 -21.35 0.01 1.29
N ALA A 392 -20.45 0.98 1.35
CA ALA A 392 -19.07 0.80 0.90
C ALA A 392 -18.30 -0.22 1.74
N ALA A 393 -18.54 -0.29 3.05
CA ALA A 393 -17.95 -1.34 3.89
C ALA A 393 -18.49 -2.74 3.56
N TYR A 394 -19.76 -2.87 3.18
CA TYR A 394 -20.31 -4.14 2.65
C TYR A 394 -19.67 -4.53 1.32
N ALA A 395 -19.38 -3.57 0.44
CA ALA A 395 -18.65 -3.83 -0.80
C ALA A 395 -17.24 -4.37 -0.52
N ALA A 396 -16.52 -3.80 0.46
CA ALA A 396 -15.23 -4.34 0.91
C ALA A 396 -15.31 -5.81 1.39
N ILE A 397 -16.40 -6.18 2.09
CA ILE A 397 -16.64 -7.57 2.50
C ILE A 397 -16.80 -8.47 1.28
N ILE A 398 -17.54 -8.04 0.26
CA ILE A 398 -17.73 -8.80 -0.99
C ILE A 398 -16.38 -8.97 -1.70
N GLY A 399 -15.60 -7.91 -1.85
CA GLY A 399 -14.27 -7.95 -2.44
C GLY A 399 -13.33 -8.93 -1.71
N ALA A 400 -13.25 -8.83 -0.38
CA ALA A 400 -12.45 -9.72 0.46
C ALA A 400 -12.91 -11.19 0.35
N THR A 401 -14.23 -11.42 0.26
CA THR A 401 -14.82 -12.77 0.06
C THR A 401 -14.37 -13.37 -1.26
N VAL A 402 -14.44 -12.60 -2.35
CA VAL A 402 -13.99 -13.05 -3.68
C VAL A 402 -12.49 -13.40 -3.66
N VAL A 403 -11.66 -12.55 -3.05
CA VAL A 403 -10.22 -12.83 -2.92
C VAL A 403 -9.98 -14.13 -2.14
N LEU A 404 -10.69 -14.34 -1.02
CA LEU A 404 -10.55 -15.54 -0.20
C LEU A 404 -10.88 -16.80 -1.01
N PHE A 405 -12.04 -16.83 -1.69
CA PHE A 405 -12.45 -18.00 -2.46
C PHE A 405 -11.57 -18.23 -3.68
N ALA A 406 -11.26 -17.19 -4.46
CA ALA A 406 -10.41 -17.30 -5.65
C ALA A 406 -8.99 -17.75 -5.30
N SER A 407 -8.39 -17.19 -4.24
CA SER A 407 -7.05 -17.58 -3.80
C SER A 407 -7.02 -19.00 -3.22
N SER A 408 -8.07 -19.40 -2.50
CA SER A 408 -8.21 -20.78 -1.98
C SER A 408 -8.36 -21.80 -3.11
N ALA A 409 -9.15 -21.49 -4.14
CA ALA A 409 -9.31 -22.34 -5.32
C ALA A 409 -7.98 -22.48 -6.08
N GLU A 410 -7.23 -21.39 -6.27
CA GLU A 410 -5.93 -21.45 -6.94
C GLU A 410 -4.88 -22.20 -6.11
N ALA A 411 -4.84 -22.00 -4.79
CA ALA A 411 -3.99 -22.78 -3.89
C ALA A 411 -4.30 -24.29 -3.95
N TRP A 412 -5.58 -24.63 -4.01
CA TRP A 412 -6.02 -26.03 -4.18
C TRP A 412 -5.57 -26.62 -5.52
N ARG A 413 -5.69 -25.85 -6.62
CA ARG A 413 -5.20 -26.27 -7.95
C ARG A 413 -3.69 -26.55 -7.92
N LEU A 414 -2.91 -25.65 -7.28
CA LEU A 414 -1.47 -25.86 -7.12
C LEU A 414 -1.13 -27.15 -6.34
N HIS A 415 -2.03 -27.61 -5.48
CA HIS A 415 -1.89 -28.87 -4.77
C HIS A 415 -2.26 -30.06 -5.65
N SER A 416 -3.41 -30.04 -6.34
CA SER A 416 -3.92 -31.15 -7.17
C SER A 416 -3.08 -31.42 -8.42
N ASP A 417 -2.62 -30.37 -9.11
CA ASP A 417 -1.72 -30.51 -10.29
C ASP A 417 -0.42 -31.27 -9.93
N SER A 418 -0.07 -31.33 -8.65
CA SER A 418 1.11 -32.03 -8.17
C SER A 418 0.89 -33.52 -7.91
N GLU A 419 -0.30 -33.93 -7.49
CA GLU A 419 -0.61 -35.34 -7.30
C GLU A 419 -0.63 -36.09 -8.63
N SER A 420 -1.16 -35.41 -9.67
CA SER A 420 -1.22 -36.02 -11.01
C SER A 420 0.15 -36.17 -11.70
N SER A 421 1.18 -35.43 -11.28
CA SER A 421 2.53 -35.54 -11.87
C SER A 421 3.41 -36.62 -11.23
N VAL A 422 3.06 -37.12 -10.03
CA VAL A 422 3.80 -38.19 -9.33
C VAL A 422 3.35 -39.57 -9.82
N ASP A 423 2.13 -39.71 -10.34
CA ASP A 423 1.58 -40.99 -10.83
C ASP A 423 2.00 -41.35 -12.26
N VAL A 424 2.84 -40.55 -12.94
CA VAL A 424 3.21 -40.74 -14.36
C VAL A 424 4.66 -41.26 -14.55
N ASP A 425 5.47 -41.42 -13.50
CA ASP A 425 6.78 -42.09 -13.61
C ASP A 425 6.65 -43.55 -13.12
N PRO A 426 6.67 -44.54 -14.03
CA PRO A 426 6.73 -45.96 -13.70
C PRO A 426 8.17 -46.41 -13.36
#